data_63b9be1798b87ca054a5fbeacebef3f1
#
_entry.id   63b9be1798b87ca054a5fbeacebef3f1
#
_cell.length_a   1.000
_cell.length_b   1.000
_cell.length_c   1.000
_cell.angle_alpha   90.00
_cell.angle_beta   90.00
_cell.angle_gamma   90.00
#
_symmetry.space_group_name_H-M   'P 1'
#
loop_
_entity.id
_entity.type
_entity.pdbx_description
1 polymer ?
#
loop_
_entity_poly.entity_id
_entity_poly.type
_entity_poly.pdbx_seq_one_letter_code
_entity_poly.pdbx_strand_id
1 'polypeptide(L)'
;MGTVIQLKKQLNNSYEDLKAVNLVIEAVFEDIEIKEKVLNQIQNNIGQDTIIASNTSTLPISELAKSVNNQEKFIGIHFFSPVHKMNLVEIIKGNNTSQKSIAKAFDFVRVIKKTPIIVNDARGFYANRCIIPYINEGLLMVKEGILPQLIENAALQLGMPLGPLQLIDEVSIDLAMNISEQTRKAIGTNKLMDEIASVLSIMYNAKRFGKKTNSGFYNYDEKGKRNGFWEGIGNNFEILSVQPDIGIIKDRLALIQCLEATRALESKVLLDIREG
;
A
#
# COMPACT_ATOMS: atom_id res chain seq x y z
N MET A 1 -2.29 -32.21 17.16
CA MET A 1 -1.60 -32.62 15.93
C MET A 1 -1.69 -31.45 14.95
N GLY A 2 -0.62 -30.74 14.74
CA GLY A 2 -0.60 -29.59 13.82
C GLY A 2 -0.58 -30.09 12.38
N THR A 3 -1.61 -29.75 11.61
CA THR A 3 -1.65 -30.01 10.17
C THR A 3 -0.54 -29.20 9.51
N VAL A 4 0.49 -29.87 9.04
CA VAL A 4 1.53 -29.23 8.21
C VAL A 4 0.91 -28.92 6.84
N ILE A 5 0.63 -27.63 6.59
CA ILE A 5 0.19 -27.20 5.26
C ILE A 5 1.41 -27.22 4.36
N GLN A 6 1.49 -28.22 3.51
CA GLN A 6 2.50 -28.30 2.46
C GLN A 6 2.05 -27.40 1.30
N LEU A 7 2.62 -26.19 1.21
CA LEU A 7 2.47 -25.34 0.04
C LEU A 7 3.22 -25.99 -1.13
N LYS A 8 2.51 -26.71 -1.98
CA LYS A 8 3.07 -27.17 -3.27
C LYS A 8 3.13 -25.96 -4.21
N LYS A 9 4.32 -25.49 -4.52
CA LYS A 9 4.55 -24.55 -5.62
C LYS A 9 4.42 -25.32 -6.93
N GLN A 10 3.26 -25.29 -7.54
CA GLN A 10 3.02 -25.82 -8.87
C GLN A 10 2.93 -24.64 -9.82
N LEU A 11 3.93 -24.49 -10.70
CA LEU A 11 3.89 -23.53 -11.79
C LEU A 11 3.11 -24.16 -12.94
N ASN A 12 1.96 -23.60 -13.27
CA ASN A 12 1.14 -24.02 -14.39
C ASN A 12 0.69 -22.80 -15.20
N ASN A 13 0.59 -22.97 -16.52
CA ASN A 13 0.12 -21.94 -17.44
C ASN A 13 -1.35 -22.17 -17.87
N SER A 14 -2.03 -23.16 -17.28
CA SER A 14 -3.41 -23.50 -17.61
C SER A 14 -4.37 -23.08 -16.49
N TYR A 15 -5.49 -22.45 -16.87
CA TYR A 15 -6.59 -22.16 -15.95
C TYR A 15 -7.42 -23.40 -15.59
N GLU A 16 -7.24 -24.54 -16.25
CA GLU A 16 -8.00 -25.76 -16.00
C GLU A 16 -7.83 -26.31 -14.58
N ASP A 17 -6.67 -26.09 -13.97
CA ASP A 17 -6.36 -26.51 -12.60
C ASP A 17 -7.16 -25.75 -11.54
N LEU A 18 -7.83 -24.64 -11.93
CA LEU A 18 -8.66 -23.86 -11.03
C LEU A 18 -10.01 -24.52 -10.70
N LYS A 19 -10.41 -25.59 -11.42
CA LYS A 19 -11.72 -26.26 -11.23
C LYS A 19 -11.94 -26.81 -9.82
N ALA A 20 -10.88 -27.24 -9.13
CA ALA A 20 -10.95 -27.91 -7.83
C ALA A 20 -10.47 -27.04 -6.66
N VAL A 21 -10.17 -25.75 -6.87
CA VAL A 21 -9.67 -24.86 -5.80
C VAL A 21 -10.82 -24.17 -5.06
N ASN A 22 -10.59 -23.84 -3.79
CA ASN A 22 -11.58 -23.16 -2.95
C ASN A 22 -11.42 -21.63 -2.97
N LEU A 23 -10.24 -21.16 -3.32
CA LEU A 23 -9.89 -19.74 -3.36
C LEU A 23 -8.89 -19.51 -4.49
N VAL A 24 -9.12 -18.48 -5.31
CA VAL A 24 -8.20 -17.96 -6.31
C VAL A 24 -7.87 -16.52 -5.94
N ILE A 25 -6.61 -16.16 -5.92
CA ILE A 25 -6.16 -14.78 -5.67
C ILE A 25 -5.46 -14.27 -6.93
N GLU A 26 -6.07 -13.28 -7.58
CA GLU A 26 -5.46 -12.57 -8.69
C GLU A 26 -4.46 -11.54 -8.14
N ALA A 27 -3.27 -11.49 -8.74
CA ALA A 27 -2.19 -10.57 -8.37
C ALA A 27 -1.42 -10.06 -9.60
N VAL A 28 -2.13 -9.74 -10.68
CA VAL A 28 -1.55 -9.17 -11.91
C VAL A 28 -1.34 -7.65 -11.78
N PHE A 29 -0.83 -7.01 -12.83
CA PHE A 29 -0.57 -5.58 -12.83
C PHE A 29 -1.77 -4.77 -12.38
N GLU A 30 -1.50 -3.61 -11.73
CA GLU A 30 -2.49 -2.69 -11.17
C GLU A 30 -3.13 -1.84 -12.27
N ASP A 31 -3.84 -2.55 -13.17
CA ASP A 31 -4.56 -2.00 -14.32
C ASP A 31 -5.93 -2.68 -14.41
N ILE A 32 -6.98 -1.87 -14.51
CA ILE A 32 -8.36 -2.36 -14.45
C ILE A 32 -8.69 -3.30 -15.61
N GLU A 33 -8.28 -2.97 -16.83
CA GLU A 33 -8.57 -3.77 -18.02
C GLU A 33 -7.86 -5.12 -17.99
N ILE A 34 -6.61 -5.14 -17.49
CA ILE A 34 -5.84 -6.38 -17.35
C ILE A 34 -6.51 -7.26 -16.29
N LYS A 35 -6.89 -6.68 -15.14
CA LYS A 35 -7.56 -7.43 -14.07
C LYS A 35 -8.91 -7.98 -14.52
N GLU A 36 -9.72 -7.18 -15.23
CA GLU A 36 -11.01 -7.64 -15.78
C GLU A 36 -10.85 -8.82 -16.75
N LYS A 37 -9.86 -8.78 -17.64
CA LYS A 37 -9.56 -9.90 -18.55
C LYS A 37 -9.19 -11.16 -17.76
N VAL A 38 -8.36 -11.05 -16.75
CA VAL A 38 -7.94 -12.19 -15.91
C VAL A 38 -9.09 -12.71 -15.07
N LEU A 39 -9.90 -11.84 -14.46
CA LEU A 39 -11.08 -12.23 -13.69
C LEU A 39 -12.09 -12.98 -14.56
N ASN A 40 -12.31 -12.54 -15.80
CA ASN A 40 -13.15 -13.24 -16.78
C ASN A 40 -12.61 -14.64 -17.12
N GLN A 41 -11.30 -14.79 -17.26
CA GLN A 41 -10.69 -16.11 -17.47
C GLN A 41 -10.83 -17.01 -16.25
N ILE A 42 -10.59 -16.48 -15.05
CA ILE A 42 -10.74 -17.23 -13.79
C ILE A 42 -12.16 -17.75 -13.64
N GLN A 43 -13.19 -16.89 -13.74
CA GLN A 43 -14.58 -17.29 -13.47
C GLN A 43 -15.12 -18.35 -14.44
N ASN A 44 -14.56 -18.46 -15.64
CA ASN A 44 -14.93 -19.50 -16.62
C ASN A 44 -14.28 -20.87 -16.31
N ASN A 45 -13.33 -20.93 -15.39
CA ASN A 45 -12.53 -22.14 -15.12
C ASN A 45 -12.60 -22.61 -13.66
N ILE A 46 -13.40 -21.99 -12.82
CA ILE A 46 -13.53 -22.34 -11.39
C ILE A 46 -14.80 -23.11 -11.07
N GLY A 47 -14.78 -23.80 -9.92
CA GLY A 47 -15.97 -24.44 -9.36
C GLY A 47 -16.98 -23.41 -8.80
N GLN A 48 -18.26 -23.86 -8.68
CA GLN A 48 -19.33 -22.98 -8.19
C GLN A 48 -19.08 -22.40 -6.80
N ASP A 49 -18.35 -23.10 -5.92
CA ASP A 49 -18.08 -22.67 -4.54
C ASP A 49 -16.74 -21.96 -4.33
N THR A 50 -16.01 -21.73 -5.39
CA THR A 50 -14.71 -21.02 -5.36
C THR A 50 -14.93 -19.53 -5.08
N ILE A 51 -14.11 -18.98 -4.18
CA ILE A 51 -14.02 -17.55 -3.95
C ILE A 51 -12.95 -16.98 -4.86
N ILE A 52 -13.23 -15.84 -5.48
CA ILE A 52 -12.27 -15.04 -6.22
C ILE A 52 -11.84 -13.86 -5.36
N ALA A 53 -10.54 -13.66 -5.23
CA ALA A 53 -9.98 -12.50 -4.55
C ALA A 53 -9.06 -11.72 -5.48
N SER A 54 -9.00 -10.41 -5.29
CA SER A 54 -7.98 -9.55 -5.91
C SER A 54 -6.99 -9.07 -4.85
N ASN A 55 -5.70 -9.11 -5.19
CA ASN A 55 -4.62 -8.52 -4.37
C ASN A 55 -4.33 -7.07 -4.79
N THR A 56 -5.30 -6.38 -5.38
CA THR A 56 -5.14 -4.96 -5.71
C THR A 56 -4.76 -4.14 -4.47
N SER A 57 -3.95 -3.11 -4.65
CA SER A 57 -3.55 -2.19 -3.57
C SER A 57 -4.33 -0.88 -3.58
N THR A 58 -4.94 -0.51 -4.71
CA THR A 58 -5.55 0.81 -4.87
C THR A 58 -6.92 0.81 -5.55
N LEU A 59 -7.21 -0.20 -6.39
CA LEU A 59 -8.46 -0.26 -7.14
C LEU A 59 -9.60 -0.74 -6.24
N PRO A 60 -10.75 -0.03 -6.23
CA PRO A 60 -11.90 -0.44 -5.43
C PRO A 60 -12.39 -1.84 -5.83
N ILE A 61 -12.61 -2.68 -4.83
CA ILE A 61 -13.09 -4.05 -5.02
C ILE A 61 -14.47 -4.06 -5.69
N SER A 62 -15.34 -3.11 -5.33
CA SER A 62 -16.68 -2.99 -5.92
C SER A 62 -16.64 -2.61 -7.41
N GLU A 63 -15.60 -1.92 -7.87
CA GLU A 63 -15.40 -1.65 -9.31
C GLU A 63 -14.99 -2.93 -10.04
N LEU A 64 -14.01 -3.65 -9.54
CA LEU A 64 -13.56 -4.92 -10.11
C LEU A 64 -14.67 -5.98 -10.09
N ALA A 65 -15.53 -5.96 -9.06
CA ALA A 65 -16.65 -6.87 -8.94
C ALA A 65 -17.68 -6.76 -10.10
N LYS A 66 -17.71 -5.62 -10.81
CA LYS A 66 -18.62 -5.45 -11.96
C LYS A 66 -18.31 -6.43 -13.10
N SER A 67 -17.08 -6.89 -13.21
CA SER A 67 -16.64 -7.88 -14.21
C SER A 67 -16.79 -9.33 -13.75
N VAL A 68 -17.28 -9.56 -12.53
CA VAL A 68 -17.47 -10.91 -11.96
C VAL A 68 -18.94 -11.28 -11.88
N ASN A 69 -19.30 -12.48 -12.35
CA ASN A 69 -20.67 -12.96 -12.39
C ASN A 69 -21.31 -13.12 -11.00
N ASN A 70 -20.53 -13.64 -10.03
CA ASN A 70 -20.99 -13.84 -8.66
C ASN A 70 -20.24 -12.91 -7.70
N GLN A 71 -20.74 -11.70 -7.55
CA GLN A 71 -20.14 -10.67 -6.70
C GLN A 71 -20.13 -11.03 -5.21
N GLU A 72 -21.05 -11.91 -4.76
CA GLU A 72 -21.06 -12.39 -3.37
C GLU A 72 -19.81 -13.22 -3.03
N LYS A 73 -19.16 -13.81 -4.04
CA LYS A 73 -17.94 -14.59 -3.93
C LYS A 73 -16.69 -13.84 -4.36
N PHE A 74 -16.79 -12.52 -4.54
CA PHE A 74 -15.66 -11.67 -4.86
C PHE A 74 -15.25 -10.82 -3.66
N ILE A 75 -13.93 -10.74 -3.37
CA ILE A 75 -13.38 -10.07 -2.19
C ILE A 75 -11.98 -9.53 -2.48
N GLY A 76 -11.53 -8.53 -1.73
CA GLY A 76 -10.14 -8.11 -1.70
C GLY A 76 -9.35 -8.88 -0.64
N ILE A 77 -8.14 -9.34 -0.99
CA ILE A 77 -7.16 -9.87 -0.03
C ILE A 77 -5.82 -9.19 -0.34
N HIS A 78 -5.56 -8.08 0.34
CA HIS A 78 -4.41 -7.24 0.07
C HIS A 78 -3.23 -7.62 0.97
N PHE A 79 -2.17 -8.10 0.36
CA PHE A 79 -0.90 -8.44 1.00
C PHE A 79 0.09 -7.29 0.87
N PHE A 80 0.91 -7.09 1.89
CA PHE A 80 1.96 -6.08 1.88
C PHE A 80 3.31 -6.69 1.51
N SER A 81 4.07 -5.98 0.69
CA SER A 81 5.42 -6.41 0.27
C SER A 81 6.47 -6.02 1.33
N PRO A 82 7.45 -6.90 1.62
CA PRO A 82 7.60 -8.28 1.10
C PRO A 82 6.68 -9.26 1.86
N VAL A 83 5.86 -9.99 1.12
CA VAL A 83 4.76 -10.81 1.65
C VAL A 83 5.20 -11.77 2.77
N HIS A 84 6.39 -12.37 2.66
CA HIS A 84 6.90 -13.33 3.65
C HIS A 84 7.29 -12.68 4.99
N LYS A 85 7.50 -11.36 5.04
CA LYS A 85 7.88 -10.62 6.26
C LYS A 85 6.71 -9.86 6.89
N MET A 86 5.77 -9.41 6.06
CA MET A 86 4.64 -8.60 6.51
C MET A 86 3.54 -9.49 7.08
N ASN A 87 3.15 -9.24 8.33
CA ASN A 87 2.13 -10.04 9.01
C ASN A 87 0.71 -9.60 8.69
N LEU A 88 0.49 -8.32 8.44
CA LEU A 88 -0.82 -7.75 8.17
C LEU A 88 -1.36 -8.17 6.79
N VAL A 89 -2.64 -8.45 6.72
CA VAL A 89 -3.41 -8.63 5.48
C VAL A 89 -4.75 -7.92 5.63
N GLU A 90 -5.09 -7.04 4.70
CA GLU A 90 -6.42 -6.44 4.63
C GLU A 90 -7.36 -7.35 3.86
N ILE A 91 -8.51 -7.63 4.45
CA ILE A 91 -9.64 -8.29 3.81
C ILE A 91 -10.66 -7.21 3.48
N ILE A 92 -10.80 -6.90 2.19
CA ILE A 92 -11.61 -5.79 1.73
C ILE A 92 -12.98 -6.31 1.27
N LYS A 93 -14.00 -5.85 1.96
CA LYS A 93 -15.39 -6.17 1.68
C LYS A 93 -15.94 -5.23 0.61
N GLY A 94 -16.18 -5.74 -0.60
CA GLY A 94 -16.94 -5.03 -1.63
C GLY A 94 -18.43 -4.94 -1.27
N ASN A 95 -19.18 -4.13 -2.02
CA ASN A 95 -20.60 -3.84 -1.74
C ASN A 95 -21.48 -5.11 -1.64
N ASN A 96 -21.20 -6.12 -2.45
CA ASN A 96 -21.99 -7.33 -2.54
C ASN A 96 -21.29 -8.58 -1.97
N THR A 97 -20.10 -8.42 -1.37
CA THR A 97 -19.35 -9.53 -0.78
C THR A 97 -20.13 -10.18 0.38
N SER A 98 -20.35 -11.49 0.31
CA SER A 98 -21.10 -12.22 1.33
C SER A 98 -20.31 -12.43 2.63
N GLN A 99 -21.00 -12.56 3.77
CA GLN A 99 -20.38 -12.90 5.05
C GLN A 99 -19.64 -14.26 5.00
N LYS A 100 -20.13 -15.20 4.20
CA LYS A 100 -19.49 -16.51 3.97
C LYS A 100 -18.12 -16.33 3.29
N SER A 101 -18.02 -15.42 2.32
CA SER A 101 -16.75 -15.11 1.63
C SER A 101 -15.77 -14.43 2.55
N ILE A 102 -16.24 -13.49 3.38
CA ILE A 102 -15.41 -12.82 4.40
C ILE A 102 -14.85 -13.85 5.40
N ALA A 103 -15.71 -14.73 5.95
CA ALA A 103 -15.28 -15.75 6.90
C ALA A 103 -14.23 -16.69 6.32
N LYS A 104 -14.42 -17.16 5.07
CA LYS A 104 -13.44 -18.03 4.41
C LYS A 104 -12.12 -17.32 4.13
N ALA A 105 -12.14 -16.04 3.72
CA ALA A 105 -10.93 -15.23 3.53
C ALA A 105 -10.20 -15.02 4.86
N PHE A 106 -10.93 -14.75 5.93
CA PHE A 106 -10.38 -14.59 7.28
C PHE A 106 -9.69 -15.88 7.76
N ASP A 107 -10.36 -17.04 7.60
CA ASP A 107 -9.80 -18.34 7.96
C ASP A 107 -8.53 -18.64 7.14
N PHE A 108 -8.56 -18.37 5.83
CA PHE A 108 -7.40 -18.53 4.96
C PHE A 108 -6.20 -17.70 5.46
N VAL A 109 -6.41 -16.43 5.75
CA VAL A 109 -5.34 -15.53 6.23
C VAL A 109 -4.75 -16.02 7.55
N ARG A 110 -5.59 -16.52 8.47
CA ARG A 110 -5.13 -17.14 9.73
C ARG A 110 -4.36 -18.43 9.52
N VAL A 111 -4.82 -19.27 8.59
CA VAL A 111 -4.14 -20.54 8.25
C VAL A 111 -2.73 -20.31 7.74
N ILE A 112 -2.49 -19.26 6.96
CA ILE A 112 -1.15 -18.86 6.51
C ILE A 112 -0.37 -18.06 7.56
N LYS A 113 -0.86 -18.01 8.82
CA LYS A 113 -0.24 -17.37 9.99
C LYS A 113 -0.03 -15.86 9.84
N LYS A 114 -0.98 -15.18 9.20
CA LYS A 114 -1.00 -13.72 9.11
C LYS A 114 -2.14 -13.14 9.95
N THR A 115 -2.07 -11.84 10.19
CA THR A 115 -3.07 -11.08 10.96
C THR A 115 -4.05 -10.43 10.00
N PRO A 116 -5.32 -10.90 9.92
CA PRO A 116 -6.33 -10.27 9.10
C PRO A 116 -6.94 -9.06 9.81
N ILE A 117 -7.21 -8.00 9.04
CA ILE A 117 -8.18 -6.96 9.40
C ILE A 117 -9.27 -6.90 8.32
N ILE A 118 -10.52 -6.62 8.73
CA ILE A 118 -11.63 -6.52 7.80
C ILE A 118 -11.98 -5.05 7.63
N VAL A 119 -11.94 -4.59 6.37
CA VAL A 119 -12.24 -3.21 6.03
C VAL A 119 -13.28 -3.14 4.92
N ASN A 120 -14.06 -2.07 4.88
CA ASN A 120 -14.94 -1.78 3.77
C ASN A 120 -14.15 -1.23 2.58
N ASP A 121 -14.74 -1.41 1.40
CA ASP A 121 -14.15 -0.97 0.15
C ASP A 121 -14.03 0.56 0.08
N ALA A 122 -12.85 1.02 -0.26
CA ALA A 122 -12.53 2.41 -0.53
C ALA A 122 -11.25 2.50 -1.35
N ARG A 123 -10.99 3.62 -2.00
CA ARG A 123 -9.71 3.84 -2.68
C ARG A 123 -8.56 3.83 -1.67
N GLY A 124 -7.58 2.94 -1.88
CA GLY A 124 -6.41 2.76 -1.02
C GLY A 124 -6.71 2.07 0.31
N PHE A 125 -7.93 1.58 0.54
CA PHE A 125 -8.38 0.83 1.70
C PHE A 125 -8.08 1.56 3.03
N TYR A 126 -7.56 0.87 4.06
CA TYR A 126 -7.21 1.49 5.33
C TYR A 126 -5.70 1.74 5.47
N ALA A 127 -4.87 0.72 5.27
CA ALA A 127 -3.44 0.85 5.54
C ALA A 127 -2.77 1.90 4.64
N ASN A 128 -3.09 1.92 3.33
CA ASN A 128 -2.55 2.95 2.44
C ASN A 128 -3.06 4.34 2.78
N ARG A 129 -4.28 4.48 3.31
CA ARG A 129 -4.81 5.77 3.79
C ARG A 129 -4.03 6.32 4.99
N CYS A 130 -3.42 5.46 5.80
CA CYS A 130 -2.58 5.88 6.93
C CYS A 130 -1.14 6.12 6.50
N ILE A 131 -0.58 5.25 5.65
CA ILE A 131 0.85 5.28 5.33
C ILE A 131 1.21 6.32 4.26
N ILE A 132 0.34 6.57 3.28
CA ILE A 132 0.59 7.57 2.24
C ILE A 132 0.69 8.99 2.84
N PRO A 133 -0.24 9.44 3.71
CA PRO A 133 -0.09 10.73 4.38
C PRO A 133 1.15 10.85 5.25
N TYR A 134 1.58 9.77 5.91
CA TYR A 134 2.85 9.73 6.65
C TYR A 134 4.07 9.99 5.74
N ILE A 135 4.11 9.36 4.57
CA ILE A 135 5.14 9.62 3.56
C ILE A 135 5.06 11.06 3.08
N ASN A 136 3.87 11.51 2.73
CA ASN A 136 3.63 12.85 2.21
C ASN A 136 4.03 13.95 3.21
N GLU A 137 3.77 13.72 4.50
CA GLU A 137 4.19 14.64 5.56
C GLU A 137 5.71 14.75 5.64
N GLY A 138 6.42 13.61 5.47
CA GLY A 138 7.89 13.60 5.34
C GLY A 138 8.39 14.40 4.14
N LEU A 139 7.74 14.26 2.98
CA LEU A 139 8.08 15.02 1.78
C LEU A 139 7.85 16.53 1.94
N LEU A 140 6.75 16.91 2.57
CA LEU A 140 6.44 18.31 2.88
C LEU A 140 7.48 18.92 3.82
N MET A 141 7.87 18.19 4.86
CA MET A 141 8.92 18.65 5.78
C MET A 141 10.26 18.84 5.09
N VAL A 142 10.62 17.99 4.11
CA VAL A 142 11.82 18.24 3.26
C VAL A 142 11.66 19.52 2.47
N LYS A 143 10.49 19.75 1.85
CA LYS A 143 10.21 20.97 1.11
C LYS A 143 10.26 22.22 1.98
N GLU A 144 9.80 22.13 3.23
CA GLU A 144 9.85 23.19 4.22
C GLU A 144 11.28 23.48 4.72
N GLY A 145 12.28 22.70 4.32
CA GLY A 145 13.68 22.87 4.69
C GLY A 145 14.09 22.18 5.98
N ILE A 146 13.29 21.25 6.48
CA ILE A 146 13.68 20.42 7.63
C ILE A 146 14.71 19.38 7.17
N LEU A 147 15.78 19.23 7.93
CA LEU A 147 16.83 18.26 7.63
C LEU A 147 16.27 16.83 7.55
N PRO A 148 16.52 16.10 6.44
CA PRO A 148 16.06 14.71 6.28
C PRO A 148 16.42 13.80 7.44
N GLN A 149 17.61 14.00 8.01
CA GLN A 149 18.08 13.22 9.14
C GLN A 149 17.24 13.43 10.42
N LEU A 150 16.75 14.66 10.61
CA LEU A 150 15.89 14.99 11.75
C LEU A 150 14.50 14.35 11.59
N ILE A 151 13.94 14.38 10.38
CA ILE A 151 12.66 13.72 10.04
C ILE A 151 12.74 12.22 10.29
N GLU A 152 13.77 11.55 9.78
CA GLU A 152 13.96 10.11 9.94
C GLU A 152 14.18 9.72 11.41
N ASN A 153 14.99 10.48 12.13
CA ASN A 153 15.24 10.24 13.56
C ASN A 153 13.96 10.42 14.39
N ALA A 154 13.15 11.42 14.10
CA ALA A 154 11.86 11.63 14.75
C ALA A 154 10.94 10.43 14.57
N ALA A 155 10.84 9.91 13.35
CA ALA A 155 10.06 8.73 13.03
C ALA A 155 10.53 7.47 13.79
N LEU A 156 11.84 7.20 13.79
CA LEU A 156 12.41 6.07 14.53
C LEU A 156 12.18 6.19 16.04
N GLN A 157 12.27 7.39 16.60
CA GLN A 157 11.96 7.65 18.02
C GLN A 157 10.49 7.49 18.37
N LEU A 158 9.57 7.64 17.41
CA LEU A 158 8.15 7.30 17.56
C LEU A 158 7.88 5.79 17.56
N GLY A 159 8.89 4.99 17.24
CA GLY A 159 8.75 3.53 17.10
C GLY A 159 8.40 3.06 15.70
N MET A 160 8.41 3.95 14.69
CA MET A 160 8.21 3.55 13.30
C MET A 160 9.39 2.70 12.83
N PRO A 161 9.15 1.59 12.13
CA PRO A 161 10.23 0.72 11.65
C PRO A 161 11.09 1.39 10.57
N LEU A 162 10.52 2.31 9.83
CA LEU A 162 11.16 3.12 8.79
C LEU A 162 10.68 4.56 8.89
N GLY A 163 11.59 5.52 8.67
CA GLY A 163 11.20 6.89 8.46
C GLY A 163 10.52 7.09 7.09
N PRO A 164 9.81 8.20 6.87
CA PRO A 164 9.01 8.42 5.67
C PRO A 164 9.84 8.49 4.38
N LEU A 165 11.07 9.03 4.47
CA LEU A 165 11.95 9.16 3.30
C LEU A 165 12.59 7.82 2.93
N GLN A 166 12.93 7.00 3.91
CA GLN A 166 13.36 5.64 3.65
C GLN A 166 12.21 4.81 3.09
N LEU A 167 11.00 4.99 3.62
CA LEU A 167 9.84 4.23 3.20
C LEU A 167 9.48 4.50 1.74
N ILE A 168 9.52 5.76 1.28
CA ILE A 168 9.26 6.08 -0.13
C ILE A 168 10.36 5.53 -1.05
N ASP A 169 11.60 5.46 -0.59
CA ASP A 169 12.68 4.82 -1.34
C ASP A 169 12.46 3.31 -1.51
N GLU A 170 11.87 2.62 -0.50
CA GLU A 170 11.50 1.21 -0.60
C GLU A 170 10.26 0.98 -1.50
N VAL A 171 9.28 1.90 -1.47
CA VAL A 171 8.06 1.86 -2.31
C VAL A 171 8.39 2.19 -3.76
N SER A 172 9.30 3.11 -3.99
CA SER A 172 9.73 3.64 -5.28
C SER A 172 9.04 4.95 -5.68
N ILE A 173 9.85 5.95 -5.94
CA ILE A 173 9.42 7.34 -6.22
C ILE A 173 8.66 7.46 -7.54
N ASP A 174 9.01 6.68 -8.57
CA ASP A 174 8.27 6.65 -9.84
C ASP A 174 6.87 6.06 -9.67
N LEU A 175 6.71 5.04 -8.81
CA LEU A 175 5.38 4.51 -8.46
C LEU A 175 4.58 5.57 -7.69
N ALA A 176 5.18 6.25 -6.71
CA ALA A 176 4.54 7.33 -5.98
C ALA A 176 4.11 8.48 -6.89
N MET A 177 4.94 8.83 -7.89
CA MET A 177 4.61 9.84 -8.90
C MET A 177 3.39 9.41 -9.73
N ASN A 178 3.36 8.17 -10.21
CA ASN A 178 2.23 7.63 -10.98
C ASN A 178 0.93 7.62 -10.15
N ILE A 179 0.99 7.21 -8.89
CA ILE A 179 -0.16 7.23 -7.99
C ILE A 179 -0.64 8.67 -7.76
N SER A 180 0.28 9.62 -7.55
CA SER A 180 -0.06 11.03 -7.39
C SER A 180 -0.77 11.58 -8.63
N GLU A 181 -0.28 11.29 -9.83
CA GLU A 181 -0.89 11.72 -11.09
C GLU A 181 -2.29 11.10 -11.30
N GLN A 182 -2.44 9.80 -11.06
CA GLN A 182 -3.73 9.12 -11.15
C GLN A 182 -4.75 9.69 -10.14
N THR A 183 -4.30 9.98 -8.93
CA THR A 183 -5.14 10.58 -7.89
C THR A 183 -5.60 11.97 -8.30
N ARG A 184 -4.70 12.81 -8.80
CA ARG A 184 -5.00 14.16 -9.29
C ARG A 184 -6.00 14.14 -10.46
N LYS A 185 -5.88 13.19 -11.36
CA LYS A 185 -6.86 12.99 -12.46
C LYS A 185 -8.23 12.57 -11.94
N ALA A 186 -8.29 11.75 -10.90
CA ALA A 186 -9.53 11.19 -10.38
C ALA A 186 -10.34 12.16 -9.50
N ILE A 187 -9.66 12.93 -8.64
CA ILE A 187 -10.31 13.79 -7.63
C ILE A 187 -9.95 15.27 -7.73
N GLY A 188 -9.16 15.65 -8.74
CA GLY A 188 -8.63 17.02 -8.90
C GLY A 188 -7.36 17.25 -8.11
N THR A 189 -6.96 18.52 -8.00
CA THR A 189 -5.74 18.93 -7.30
C THR A 189 -6.04 20.00 -6.25
N ASN A 190 -5.15 20.13 -5.29
CA ASN A 190 -5.11 21.21 -4.32
C ASN A 190 -3.65 21.59 -4.03
N LYS A 191 -3.46 22.70 -3.30
CA LYS A 191 -2.11 23.22 -2.99
C LYS A 191 -1.19 22.15 -2.38
N LEU A 192 -1.69 21.37 -1.43
CA LEU A 192 -0.91 20.33 -0.76
C LEU A 192 -0.43 19.24 -1.73
N MET A 193 -1.33 18.78 -2.61
CA MET A 193 -0.99 17.81 -3.65
C MET A 193 0.06 18.35 -4.63
N ASP A 194 -0.03 19.64 -4.98
CA ASP A 194 0.94 20.27 -5.87
C ASP A 194 2.32 20.40 -5.21
N GLU A 195 2.35 20.68 -3.92
CA GLU A 195 3.59 20.73 -3.13
C GLU A 195 4.27 19.36 -3.06
N ILE A 196 3.53 18.31 -2.76
CA ILE A 196 4.03 16.94 -2.75
C ILE A 196 4.54 16.54 -4.15
N ALA A 197 3.74 16.79 -5.19
CA ALA A 197 4.11 16.51 -6.57
C ALA A 197 5.40 17.24 -6.99
N SER A 198 5.64 18.46 -6.49
CA SER A 198 6.87 19.19 -6.78
C SER A 198 8.12 18.49 -6.22
N VAL A 199 8.03 17.94 -5.01
CA VAL A 199 9.14 17.16 -4.40
C VAL A 199 9.39 15.88 -5.19
N LEU A 200 8.32 15.13 -5.51
CA LEU A 200 8.43 13.93 -6.32
C LEU A 200 9.03 14.20 -7.69
N SER A 201 8.65 15.31 -8.34
CA SER A 201 9.16 15.70 -9.65
C SER A 201 10.66 16.00 -9.63
N ILE A 202 11.17 16.66 -8.57
CA ILE A 202 12.61 16.89 -8.39
C ILE A 202 13.38 15.57 -8.35
N MET A 203 12.90 14.63 -7.53
CA MET A 203 13.51 13.31 -7.39
C MET A 203 13.43 12.51 -8.70
N TYR A 204 12.27 12.56 -9.37
CA TYR A 204 12.04 11.88 -10.63
C TYR A 204 12.95 12.39 -11.74
N ASN A 205 13.07 13.72 -11.89
CA ASN A 205 13.94 14.35 -12.89
C ASN A 205 15.42 14.06 -12.62
N ALA A 206 15.83 13.93 -11.36
CA ALA A 206 17.15 13.50 -10.97
C ALA A 206 17.39 11.99 -11.17
N LYS A 207 16.39 11.23 -11.70
CA LYS A 207 16.40 9.76 -11.87
C LYS A 207 16.67 8.99 -10.58
N ARG A 208 16.23 9.54 -9.46
CA ARG A 208 16.38 8.97 -8.12
C ARG A 208 15.10 8.27 -7.72
N PHE A 209 14.94 7.03 -8.18
CA PHE A 209 13.69 6.27 -8.01
C PHE A 209 13.63 5.44 -6.72
N GLY A 210 14.63 5.54 -5.86
CA GLY A 210 14.70 4.81 -4.61
C GLY A 210 15.65 3.61 -4.67
N LYS A 211 15.45 2.68 -3.75
CA LYS A 211 16.35 1.54 -3.55
C LYS A 211 16.53 0.67 -4.79
N LYS A 212 15.50 0.51 -5.62
CA LYS A 212 15.58 -0.28 -6.87
C LYS A 212 16.61 0.23 -7.88
N THR A 213 16.95 1.52 -7.79
CA THR A 213 17.98 2.18 -8.63
C THR A 213 19.21 2.57 -7.83
N ASN A 214 19.35 2.07 -6.61
CA ASN A 214 20.39 2.42 -5.64
C ASN A 214 20.49 3.93 -5.35
N SER A 215 19.45 4.70 -5.67
CA SER A 215 19.41 6.14 -5.51
C SER A 215 17.98 6.66 -5.30
N GLY A 216 17.72 7.24 -4.15
CA GLY A 216 16.48 7.89 -3.75
C GLY A 216 16.79 9.11 -2.89
N PHE A 217 16.06 9.35 -1.82
CA PHE A 217 16.47 10.27 -0.77
C PHE A 217 17.78 9.84 -0.12
N TYR A 218 17.99 8.52 -0.08
CA TYR A 218 19.28 7.93 0.28
C TYR A 218 20.06 7.49 -0.94
N ASN A 219 21.37 7.39 -0.77
CA ASN A 219 22.25 6.59 -1.62
C ASN A 219 22.29 5.16 -1.07
N TYR A 220 22.42 4.17 -1.94
CA TYR A 220 22.54 2.78 -1.57
C TYR A 220 23.75 2.16 -2.25
N ASP A 221 24.39 1.22 -1.56
CA ASP A 221 25.46 0.40 -2.16
C ASP A 221 24.86 -0.71 -3.04
N GLU A 222 25.71 -1.46 -3.72
CA GLU A 222 25.31 -2.57 -4.60
C GLU A 222 24.52 -3.69 -3.85
N LYS A 223 24.64 -3.75 -2.52
CA LYS A 223 23.90 -4.69 -1.66
C LYS A 223 22.59 -4.11 -1.15
N GLY A 224 22.24 -2.89 -1.57
CA GLY A 224 21.03 -2.18 -1.14
C GLY A 224 21.10 -1.65 0.29
N LYS A 225 22.31 -1.49 0.86
CA LYS A 225 22.52 -0.87 2.16
C LYS A 225 22.65 0.66 1.99
N ARG A 226 21.99 1.42 2.87
CA ARG A 226 22.03 2.88 2.85
C ARG A 226 23.46 3.41 3.08
N ASN A 227 23.84 4.41 2.27
CA ASN A 227 25.13 5.09 2.33
C ASN A 227 24.92 6.61 2.33
N GLY A 228 24.27 7.13 3.38
CA GLY A 228 23.99 8.56 3.54
C GLY A 228 22.84 9.08 2.69
N PHE A 229 22.43 10.32 2.97
CA PHE A 229 21.44 11.03 2.17
C PHE A 229 22.04 11.56 0.87
N TRP A 230 21.18 11.81 -0.10
CA TRP A 230 21.54 12.48 -1.32
C TRP A 230 22.00 13.94 -1.04
N GLU A 231 23.22 14.28 -1.41
CA GLU A 231 23.78 15.63 -1.21
C GLU A 231 23.00 16.70 -1.97
N GLY A 232 22.36 16.33 -3.10
CA GLY A 232 21.53 17.23 -3.89
C GLY A 232 20.26 17.72 -3.18
N ILE A 233 19.88 17.18 -2.02
CA ILE A 233 18.72 17.69 -1.26
C ILE A 233 18.94 19.16 -0.90
N GLY A 234 20.10 19.53 -0.35
CA GLY A 234 20.42 20.91 -0.01
C GLY A 234 20.53 21.88 -1.20
N ASN A 235 20.72 21.34 -2.42
CA ASN A 235 20.74 22.14 -3.64
C ASN A 235 19.35 22.40 -4.23
N ASN A 236 18.37 21.54 -3.91
CA ASN A 236 17.02 21.58 -4.45
C ASN A 236 15.99 22.12 -3.45
N PHE A 237 16.29 22.05 -2.16
CA PHE A 237 15.42 22.51 -1.07
C PHE A 237 16.22 23.44 -0.15
N GLU A 238 15.69 24.62 0.11
CA GLU A 238 16.31 25.57 1.03
C GLU A 238 16.25 25.01 2.45
N ILE A 239 17.40 24.73 3.04
CA ILE A 239 17.48 24.19 4.41
C ILE A 239 17.32 25.33 5.41
N LEU A 240 16.41 25.16 6.38
CA LEU A 240 16.20 26.11 7.46
C LEU A 240 17.47 26.28 8.29
N SER A 241 17.87 27.53 8.55
CA SER A 241 19.00 27.85 9.43
C SER A 241 18.75 27.47 10.89
N VAL A 242 17.49 27.51 11.32
CA VAL A 242 17.03 27.05 12.64
C VAL A 242 16.03 25.93 12.43
N GLN A 243 16.38 24.74 12.87
CA GLN A 243 15.53 23.57 12.75
C GLN A 243 14.46 23.54 13.86
N PRO A 244 13.25 23.02 13.58
CA PRO A 244 12.22 22.87 14.58
C PRO A 244 12.62 21.83 15.65
N ASP A 245 11.98 21.93 16.80
CA ASP A 245 12.11 20.91 17.85
C ASP A 245 11.65 19.54 17.33
N ILE A 246 12.38 18.48 17.71
CA ILE A 246 12.08 17.12 17.26
C ILE A 246 10.68 16.66 17.73
N GLY A 247 10.16 17.19 18.83
CA GLY A 247 8.80 16.93 19.30
C GLY A 247 7.75 17.37 18.29
N ILE A 248 7.93 18.55 17.67
CA ILE A 248 7.02 19.04 16.63
C ILE A 248 7.00 18.09 15.43
N ILE A 249 8.15 17.59 15.00
CA ILE A 249 8.26 16.65 13.88
C ILE A 249 7.57 15.32 14.22
N LYS A 250 7.78 14.83 15.45
CA LYS A 250 7.09 13.63 15.94
C LYS A 250 5.57 13.80 15.93
N ASP A 251 5.09 14.92 16.46
CA ASP A 251 3.65 15.20 16.51
C ASP A 251 3.06 15.22 15.09
N ARG A 252 3.72 15.87 14.13
CA ARG A 252 3.28 15.88 12.73
C ARG A 252 3.15 14.48 12.16
N LEU A 253 4.18 13.63 12.33
CA LEU A 253 4.20 12.27 11.81
C LEU A 253 3.17 11.35 12.49
N ALA A 254 2.94 11.51 13.78
CA ALA A 254 1.97 10.73 14.53
C ALA A 254 0.53 11.17 14.24
N LEU A 255 0.28 12.49 14.33
CA LEU A 255 -1.07 13.03 14.22
C LEU A 255 -1.67 12.86 12.82
N ILE A 256 -0.86 12.91 11.76
CA ILE A 256 -1.39 12.68 10.41
C ILE A 256 -1.97 11.28 10.26
N GLN A 257 -1.34 10.26 10.87
CA GLN A 257 -1.85 8.88 10.86
C GLN A 257 -3.11 8.74 11.73
N CYS A 258 -3.11 9.34 12.93
CA CYS A 258 -4.29 9.37 13.81
C CYS A 258 -5.50 10.03 13.14
N LEU A 259 -5.28 11.14 12.43
CA LEU A 259 -6.32 11.82 11.66
C LEU A 259 -6.90 10.94 10.56
N GLU A 260 -6.06 10.24 9.81
CA GLU A 260 -6.53 9.34 8.76
C GLU A 260 -7.24 8.10 9.30
N ALA A 261 -6.79 7.55 10.43
CA ALA A 261 -7.51 6.48 11.12
C ALA A 261 -8.89 6.94 11.57
N THR A 262 -9.00 8.14 12.14
CA THR A 262 -10.29 8.76 12.52
C THR A 262 -11.19 8.96 11.29
N ARG A 263 -10.67 9.52 10.20
CA ARG A 263 -11.41 9.68 8.94
C ARG A 263 -11.85 8.36 8.34
N ALA A 264 -11.05 7.29 8.50
CA ALA A 264 -11.43 5.95 8.07
C ALA A 264 -12.60 5.39 8.87
N LEU A 265 -12.67 5.66 10.18
CA LEU A 265 -13.84 5.34 11.01
C LEU A 265 -15.07 6.14 10.61
N GLU A 266 -14.95 7.46 10.46
CA GLU A 266 -16.05 8.35 10.04
C GLU A 266 -16.62 7.95 8.67
N SER A 267 -15.76 7.62 7.72
CA SER A 267 -16.14 7.16 6.37
C SER A 267 -16.53 5.68 6.33
N LYS A 268 -16.55 5.00 7.47
CA LYS A 268 -16.89 3.58 7.61
C LYS A 268 -16.02 2.63 6.77
N VAL A 269 -14.80 3.02 6.45
CA VAL A 269 -13.80 2.12 5.86
C VAL A 269 -13.31 1.15 6.94
N LEU A 270 -13.02 1.68 8.12
CA LEU A 270 -12.79 0.90 9.33
C LEU A 270 -14.11 0.79 10.10
N LEU A 271 -14.47 -0.42 10.54
CA LEU A 271 -15.74 -0.66 11.22
C LEU A 271 -15.62 -0.64 12.74
N ASP A 272 -14.44 -0.94 13.25
CA ASP A 272 -14.14 -1.00 14.67
C ASP A 272 -12.78 -0.35 14.95
N ILE A 273 -12.72 0.53 15.94
CA ILE A 273 -11.48 1.21 16.34
C ILE A 273 -10.37 0.24 16.75
N ARG A 274 -10.73 -0.97 17.18
CA ARG A 274 -9.77 -2.01 17.58
C ARG A 274 -9.04 -2.66 16.41
N GLU A 275 -9.51 -2.45 15.19
CA GLU A 275 -8.88 -2.96 13.96
C GLU A 275 -7.92 -1.95 13.33
N GLY A 276 -7.89 -0.72 13.83
CA GLY A 276 -7.09 0.40 13.32
C GLY A 276 -5.75 0.64 14.01
#